data_b302a786476abba8a98d20293a3e6914
#
_entry.id   b302a786476abba8a98d20293a3e6914
#
_cell.length_a   1.000
_cell.length_b   1.000
_cell.length_c   1.000
_cell.angle_alpha   90.00
_cell.angle_beta   90.00
_cell.angle_gamma   90.00
#
_symmetry.space_group_name_H-M   'P 1'
#
loop_
_entity.id
_entity.type
_entity.pdbx_description
1 polymer ?
#
loop_
_entity_poly.entity_id
_entity_poly.type
_entity_poly.pdbx_seq_one_letter_code
_entity_poly.pdbx_strand_id
1 'polypeptide(L)'
;MLATAVGSLQELVTEYCWGAIWGRPGLDLKTRSLLNLAMLTALSRPHELRLHVRGALNNGCTREEIRETLLQAAVYCGIPAALDAFRNAADELGD
;
A
#
# COMPACT_ATOMS: atom_id res chain seq x y z
N MET A 1 -18.09 -22.48 -4.36
CA MET A 1 -17.95 -22.29 -2.90
C MET A 1 -17.01 -21.12 -2.60
N LEU A 2 -15.76 -21.40 -2.20
CA LEU A 2 -14.82 -20.32 -1.92
C LEU A 2 -14.52 -19.45 -3.15
N ALA A 3 -14.41 -20.07 -4.31
CA ALA A 3 -14.17 -19.33 -5.55
C ALA A 3 -15.31 -18.36 -5.87
N THR A 4 -16.54 -18.72 -5.54
CA THR A 4 -17.71 -17.85 -5.73
C THR A 4 -17.68 -16.69 -4.74
N ALA A 5 -17.19 -16.94 -3.51
CA ALA A 5 -17.07 -15.92 -2.48
C ALA A 5 -16.03 -14.86 -2.85
N VAL A 6 -15.03 -15.20 -3.67
CA VAL A 6 -14.03 -14.22 -4.14
C VAL A 6 -14.71 -13.08 -4.90
N GLY A 7 -15.70 -13.39 -5.76
CA GLY A 7 -16.45 -12.35 -6.46
C GLY A 7 -17.18 -11.40 -5.52
N SER A 8 -17.80 -11.94 -4.47
CA SER A 8 -18.49 -11.14 -3.47
C SER A 8 -17.52 -10.24 -2.70
N LEU A 9 -16.35 -10.76 -2.38
CA LEU A 9 -15.30 -9.96 -1.73
C LEU A 9 -14.82 -8.83 -2.63
N GLN A 10 -14.65 -9.08 -3.93
CA GLN A 10 -14.25 -8.05 -4.87
C GLN A 10 -15.29 -6.93 -4.97
N GLU A 11 -16.56 -7.28 -4.96
CA GLU A 11 -17.64 -6.29 -4.94
C GLU A 11 -17.57 -5.43 -3.68
N LEU A 12 -17.37 -6.06 -2.52
CA LEU A 12 -17.24 -5.36 -1.25
C LEU A 12 -16.01 -4.43 -1.26
N VAL A 13 -14.87 -4.90 -1.78
CA VAL A 13 -13.66 -4.09 -1.90
C VAL A 13 -13.94 -2.87 -2.78
N THR A 14 -14.59 -3.04 -3.92
CA THR A 14 -14.91 -1.94 -4.81
C THR A 14 -15.83 -0.92 -4.15
N GLU A 15 -16.89 -1.37 -3.50
CA GLU A 15 -17.87 -0.49 -2.89
C GLU A 15 -17.38 0.17 -1.60
N TYR A 16 -16.77 -0.62 -0.73
CA TYR A 16 -16.36 -0.14 0.60
C TYR A 16 -14.98 0.53 0.55
N CYS A 17 -13.96 -0.18 0.09
CA CYS A 17 -12.59 0.35 0.14
C CYS A 17 -12.40 1.49 -0.85
N TRP A 18 -12.72 1.25 -2.11
CA TRP A 18 -12.49 2.25 -3.16
C TRP A 18 -13.56 3.31 -3.20
N GLY A 19 -14.82 2.91 -3.10
CA GLY A 19 -15.94 3.84 -3.17
C GLY A 19 -16.13 4.64 -1.90
N ALA A 20 -16.28 3.96 -0.76
CA ALA A 20 -16.66 4.61 0.48
C ALA A 20 -15.48 5.27 1.21
N ILE A 21 -14.29 4.67 1.16
CA ILE A 21 -13.15 5.16 1.93
C ILE A 21 -12.17 5.95 1.06
N TRP A 22 -11.67 5.36 -0.01
CA TRP A 22 -10.70 6.05 -0.87
C TRP A 22 -11.27 7.30 -1.53
N GLY A 23 -12.57 7.34 -1.75
CA GLY A 23 -13.27 8.50 -2.33
C GLY A 23 -13.55 9.62 -1.35
N ARG A 24 -13.25 9.46 -0.06
CA ARG A 24 -13.55 10.49 0.93
C ARG A 24 -12.61 11.69 0.79
N PRO A 25 -13.11 12.91 0.95
CA PRO A 25 -12.28 14.12 0.79
C PRO A 25 -11.37 14.43 1.97
N GLY A 26 -11.50 13.67 3.08
CA GLY A 26 -10.75 13.96 4.31
C GLY A 26 -9.24 13.82 4.19
N LEU A 27 -8.75 12.95 3.29
CA LEU A 27 -7.34 12.82 2.95
C LEU A 27 -7.23 12.68 1.44
N ASP A 28 -6.19 13.24 0.86
CA ASP A 28 -5.98 13.10 -0.58
C ASP A 28 -5.48 11.68 -0.93
N LEU A 29 -5.52 11.33 -2.21
CA LEU A 29 -5.12 10.00 -2.66
C LEU A 29 -3.66 9.71 -2.39
N LYS A 30 -2.82 10.70 -2.51
CA LYS A 30 -1.39 10.59 -2.26
C LYS A 30 -1.12 10.19 -0.82
N THR A 31 -1.75 10.89 0.13
CA THR A 31 -1.61 10.59 1.55
C THR A 31 -2.14 9.20 1.89
N ARG A 32 -3.30 8.83 1.34
CA ARG A 32 -3.85 7.49 1.55
C ARG A 32 -2.91 6.40 1.04
N SER A 33 -2.27 6.65 -0.11
CA SER A 33 -1.28 5.71 -0.66
C SER A 33 -0.10 5.51 0.28
N LEU A 34 0.45 6.59 0.83
CA LEU A 34 1.58 6.49 1.76
C LEU A 34 1.21 5.77 3.04
N LEU A 35 0.01 6.04 3.59
CA LEU A 35 -0.49 5.32 4.76
C LEU A 35 -0.58 3.82 4.49
N ASN A 36 -1.08 3.44 3.30
CA ASN A 36 -1.18 2.03 2.94
C ASN A 36 0.17 1.35 2.84
N LEU A 37 1.18 2.03 2.30
CA LEU A 37 2.52 1.45 2.24
C LEU A 37 3.06 1.15 3.65
N ALA A 38 2.84 2.06 4.59
CA ALA A 38 3.25 1.85 5.98
C ALA A 38 2.49 0.69 6.62
N MET A 39 1.17 0.62 6.42
CA MET A 39 0.36 -0.45 6.99
C MET A 39 0.71 -1.81 6.39
N LEU A 40 0.93 -1.88 5.09
CA LEU A 40 1.29 -3.14 4.43
C LEU A 40 2.68 -3.60 4.83
N THR A 41 3.59 -2.67 5.11
CA THR A 41 4.89 -3.00 5.69
C THR A 41 4.71 -3.63 7.08
N ALA A 42 3.90 -3.02 7.93
CA ALA A 42 3.64 -3.52 9.28
C ALA A 42 3.00 -4.92 9.26
N LEU A 43 2.11 -5.15 8.30
CA LEU A 43 1.39 -6.42 8.16
C LEU A 43 2.19 -7.49 7.42
N SER A 44 3.35 -7.15 6.89
CA SER A 44 4.21 -8.05 6.10
C SER A 44 3.45 -8.62 4.90
N ARG A 45 2.93 -7.73 4.06
CA ARG A 45 2.17 -8.08 2.86
C ARG A 45 2.94 -7.67 1.60
N PRO A 46 3.97 -8.42 1.21
CA PRO A 46 4.84 -7.99 0.12
C PRO A 46 4.15 -7.89 -1.25
N HIS A 47 3.23 -8.80 -1.55
CA HIS A 47 2.52 -8.76 -2.82
C HIS A 47 1.65 -7.49 -2.93
N GLU A 48 0.87 -7.20 -1.92
CA GLU A 48 0.01 -6.02 -1.87
C GLU A 48 0.84 -4.75 -1.82
N LEU A 49 1.98 -4.78 -1.10
CA LEU A 49 2.89 -3.65 -1.05
C LEU A 49 3.37 -3.27 -2.46
N ARG A 50 3.76 -4.26 -3.27
CA ARG A 50 4.23 -4.00 -4.63
C ARG A 50 3.15 -3.32 -5.48
N LEU A 51 1.91 -3.80 -5.38
CA LEU A 51 0.78 -3.21 -6.09
C LEU A 51 0.53 -1.77 -5.63
N HIS A 52 0.63 -1.52 -4.34
CA HIS A 52 0.40 -0.20 -3.77
C HIS A 52 1.55 0.77 -4.00
N VAL A 53 2.78 0.29 -4.18
CA VAL A 53 3.89 1.13 -4.64
C VAL A 53 3.56 1.70 -6.01
N ARG A 54 3.08 0.86 -6.92
CA ARG A 54 2.67 1.31 -8.25
C ARG A 54 1.50 2.28 -8.17
N GLY A 55 0.50 1.96 -7.33
CA GLY A 55 -0.64 2.84 -7.09
C GLY A 55 -0.23 4.18 -6.50
N ALA A 56 0.77 4.18 -5.61
CA ALA A 56 1.27 5.41 -5.00
C ALA A 56 1.89 6.33 -6.05
N LEU A 57 2.70 5.77 -6.97
CA LEU A 57 3.25 6.55 -8.07
C LEU A 57 2.13 7.13 -8.95
N ASN A 58 1.11 6.35 -9.25
CA ASN A 58 -0.03 6.80 -10.04
C ASN A 58 -0.80 7.92 -9.33
N ASN A 59 -0.81 7.91 -8.01
CA ASN A 59 -1.48 8.94 -7.21
C ASN A 59 -0.60 10.15 -6.90
N GLY A 60 0.58 10.22 -7.54
CA GLY A 60 1.45 11.38 -7.44
C GLY A 60 2.52 11.34 -6.36
N CYS A 61 2.70 10.19 -5.70
CA CYS A 61 3.80 10.04 -4.75
C CYS A 61 5.12 9.97 -5.48
N THR A 62 6.15 10.60 -4.93
CA THR A 62 7.50 10.49 -5.46
C THR A 62 8.21 9.28 -4.87
N ARG A 63 9.28 8.84 -5.53
CA ARG A 63 10.14 7.77 -4.99
C ARG A 63 10.68 8.17 -3.62
N GLU A 64 11.00 9.44 -3.45
CA GLU A 64 11.49 9.99 -2.19
C GLU A 64 10.48 9.85 -1.08
N GLU A 65 9.22 10.20 -1.37
CA GLU A 65 8.13 10.08 -0.39
C GLU A 65 7.88 8.63 0.00
N ILE A 66 7.98 7.72 -0.96
CA ILE A 66 7.85 6.29 -0.70
C ILE A 66 8.99 5.83 0.21
N ARG A 67 10.22 6.20 -0.11
CA ARG A 67 11.38 5.87 0.70
C ARG A 67 11.24 6.37 2.13
N GLU A 68 10.87 7.64 2.30
CA GLU A 68 10.73 8.22 3.63
C GLU A 68 9.61 7.56 4.43
N THR A 69 8.54 7.16 3.76
CA THR A 69 7.44 6.43 4.41
C THR A 69 7.92 5.08 4.95
N LEU A 70 8.69 4.34 4.15
CA LEU A 70 9.22 3.05 4.58
C LEU A 70 10.26 3.20 5.70
N LEU A 71 11.06 4.25 5.67
CA LEU A 71 12.00 4.56 6.75
C LEU A 71 11.25 4.86 8.05
N GLN A 72 10.18 5.63 7.97
CA GLN A 72 9.35 5.93 9.13
C GLN A 72 8.72 4.65 9.68
N ALA A 73 8.24 3.77 8.80
CA ALA A 73 7.67 2.49 9.19
C ALA A 73 8.70 1.62 9.91
N ALA A 74 9.98 1.67 9.51
CA ALA A 74 11.04 0.88 10.14
C ALA A 74 11.15 1.14 11.63
N VAL A 75 10.93 2.39 12.05
CA VAL A 75 11.03 2.80 13.46
C VAL A 75 9.97 2.10 14.32
N TYR A 76 8.78 1.94 13.79
CA TYR A 76 7.64 1.42 14.55
C TYR A 76 7.29 -0.03 14.23
N CYS A 77 7.69 -0.53 13.06
CA CYS A 77 7.33 -1.89 12.62
C CYS A 77 8.50 -2.87 12.71
N GLY A 78 9.71 -2.37 12.92
CA GLY A 78 10.91 -3.20 13.04
C GLY A 78 11.69 -3.30 11.73
N ILE A 79 13.00 -3.51 11.87
CA ILE A 79 13.93 -3.53 10.74
C ILE A 79 13.67 -4.68 9.77
N PRO A 80 13.39 -5.92 10.20
CA PRO A 80 13.15 -7.01 9.24
C PRO A 80 11.98 -6.73 8.31
N ALA A 81 10.87 -6.23 8.84
CA ALA A 81 9.71 -5.90 8.02
C ALA A 81 10.03 -4.77 7.03
N ALA A 82 10.77 -3.77 7.47
CA ALA A 82 11.16 -2.64 6.62
C ALA A 82 12.14 -3.08 5.53
N LEU A 83 13.11 -3.94 5.84
CA LEU A 83 14.04 -4.47 4.84
C LEU A 83 13.31 -5.20 3.73
N ASP A 84 12.34 -6.04 4.11
CA ASP A 84 11.53 -6.75 3.14
C ASP A 84 10.72 -5.79 2.27
N ALA A 85 10.13 -4.77 2.90
CA ALA A 85 9.38 -3.75 2.18
C ALA A 85 10.26 -2.97 1.19
N PHE A 86 11.47 -2.59 1.62
CA PHE A 86 12.41 -1.89 0.74
C PHE A 86 12.80 -2.73 -0.47
N ARG A 87 13.08 -4.02 -0.26
CA ARG A 87 13.43 -4.93 -1.35
C ARG A 87 12.30 -5.04 -2.36
N ASN A 88 11.08 -5.22 -1.87
CA ASN A 88 9.91 -5.33 -2.74
C ASN A 88 9.60 -4.01 -3.46
N ALA A 89 9.74 -2.89 -2.78
CA ALA A 89 9.54 -1.58 -3.41
C ALA A 89 10.62 -1.32 -4.48
N ALA A 90 11.87 -1.66 -4.20
CA ALA A 90 12.95 -1.49 -5.14
C ALA A 90 12.72 -2.29 -6.43
N ASP A 91 12.27 -3.55 -6.30
CA ASP A 91 11.92 -4.36 -7.45
C ASP A 91 10.86 -3.70 -8.31
N GLU A 92 9.81 -3.17 -7.67
CA GLU A 92 8.70 -2.56 -8.38
C GLU A 92 9.09 -1.24 -9.03
N LEU A 93 10.01 -0.49 -8.40
CA LEU A 93 10.49 0.78 -8.93
C LEU A 93 11.60 0.62 -9.97
N GLY A 94 12.16 -0.58 -10.10
CA GLY A 94 13.24 -0.85 -11.03
C GLY A 94 14.60 -0.38 -10.54
N ASP A 95 14.74 -0.28 -9.24
CA ASP A 95 16.01 0.14 -8.63
C ASP A 95 16.98 -1.02 -8.38
#